data_421842aa36c1f40767a01b4ea4f82701
#
_entry.id   421842aa36c1f40767a01b4ea4f82701
#
_cell.length_a   1.000
_cell.length_b   1.000
_cell.length_c   1.000
_cell.angle_alpha   90.00
_cell.angle_beta   90.00
_cell.angle_gamma   90.00
#
_symmetry.space_group_name_H-M   'P 1'
#
loop_
_entity.id
_entity.type
_entity.pdbx_description
1 polymer ?
#
loop_
_entity_poly.entity_id
_entity_poly.type
_entity_poly.pdbx_seq_one_letter_code
_entity_poly.pdbx_strand_id
1 'polypeptide(L)'
;MKVLGELLADRGHYYEVVAIGGGGLLLLGQIDRPTKDLDLIALVEAEQLVSAIPLPMNLLQAAVDVGRALELGEEWLNIGPASLLEMGLPEGFKERMHTRHYGGLTIHLAGRLDQICFKLYAAVDQGPFSKHFADLKQLNPTHEELQTARRWCVTQDVSEAFAIDLNQTVLALGVENANS
;
A
#
# COMPACT_ATOMS: atom_id res chain seq x y z
N MET A 1 -3.45 -4.81 14.45
CA MET A 1 -4.06 -5.91 13.68
C MET A 1 -4.65 -6.99 14.56
N LYS A 2 -3.90 -7.51 15.54
CA LYS A 2 -4.38 -8.60 16.41
C LYS A 2 -5.70 -8.24 17.11
N VAL A 3 -5.77 -7.09 17.78
CA VAL A 3 -6.99 -6.64 18.49
C VAL A 3 -8.20 -6.50 17.56
N LEU A 4 -8.02 -5.97 16.34
CA LEU A 4 -9.09 -5.88 15.36
C LEU A 4 -9.58 -7.26 14.92
N GLY A 5 -8.65 -8.17 14.63
CA GLY A 5 -8.98 -9.52 14.21
C GLY A 5 -9.70 -10.33 15.30
N GLU A 6 -9.28 -10.21 16.57
CA GLU A 6 -9.94 -10.83 17.72
C GLU A 6 -11.35 -10.27 17.90
N LEU A 7 -11.51 -8.92 17.85
CA LEU A 7 -12.82 -8.29 17.97
C LEU A 7 -13.79 -8.71 16.85
N LEU A 8 -13.29 -8.83 15.61
CA LEU A 8 -14.10 -9.30 14.49
C LEU A 8 -14.54 -10.76 14.70
N ALA A 9 -13.62 -11.64 15.11
CA ALA A 9 -13.93 -13.04 15.38
C ALA A 9 -14.96 -13.19 16.51
N ASP A 10 -14.81 -12.44 17.61
CA ASP A 10 -15.75 -12.43 18.73
C ASP A 10 -17.17 -11.98 18.32
N ARG A 11 -17.25 -11.12 17.28
CA ARG A 11 -18.53 -10.67 16.69
C ARG A 11 -19.04 -11.61 15.58
N GLY A 12 -18.32 -12.68 15.25
CA GLY A 12 -18.66 -13.61 14.18
C GLY A 12 -18.45 -13.06 12.77
N HIS A 13 -17.56 -12.08 12.62
CA HIS A 13 -17.24 -11.44 11.34
C HIS A 13 -15.85 -11.83 10.85
N TYR A 14 -15.73 -12.07 9.54
CA TYR A 14 -14.48 -12.45 8.89
C TYR A 14 -14.31 -11.62 7.63
N TYR A 15 -13.14 -10.99 7.50
CA TYR A 15 -12.81 -10.16 6.34
C TYR A 15 -11.40 -10.45 5.85
N GLU A 16 -11.23 -10.36 4.55
CA GLU A 16 -9.93 -10.37 3.89
C GLU A 16 -9.71 -9.02 3.21
N VAL A 17 -8.58 -8.38 3.50
CA VAL A 17 -8.26 -7.05 3.01
C VAL A 17 -6.88 -7.03 2.35
N VAL A 18 -6.68 -6.14 1.40
CA VAL A 18 -5.38 -5.91 0.76
C VAL A 18 -4.82 -4.57 1.22
N ALA A 19 -3.64 -4.60 1.82
CA ALA A 19 -2.99 -3.42 2.38
C ALA A 19 -1.70 -3.08 1.65
N ILE A 20 -1.45 -1.77 1.53
CA ILE A 20 -0.26 -1.17 0.94
C ILE A 20 0.35 -0.12 1.89
N GLY A 21 1.25 0.68 1.37
CA GLY A 21 1.73 1.89 2.03
C GLY A 21 2.65 1.63 3.22
N GLY A 22 2.80 2.64 4.08
CA GLY A 22 3.70 2.59 5.22
C GLY A 22 3.36 1.49 6.20
N GLY A 23 2.05 1.31 6.50
CA GLY A 23 1.57 0.24 7.39
C GLY A 23 1.90 -1.16 6.86
N GLY A 24 1.71 -1.39 5.54
CA GLY A 24 2.09 -2.63 4.88
C GLY A 24 3.59 -2.89 4.94
N LEU A 25 4.41 -1.88 4.63
CA LEU A 25 5.88 -1.97 4.69
C LEU A 25 6.40 -2.24 6.11
N LEU A 26 5.82 -1.59 7.12
CA LEU A 26 6.17 -1.82 8.51
C LEU A 26 5.84 -3.25 8.95
N LEU A 27 4.67 -3.75 8.58
CA LEU A 27 4.27 -5.14 8.85
C LEU A 27 5.18 -6.15 8.16
N LEU A 28 5.74 -5.81 6.99
CA LEU A 28 6.73 -6.64 6.29
C LEU A 28 8.17 -6.49 6.84
N GLY A 29 8.40 -5.53 7.76
CA GLY A 29 9.74 -5.24 8.29
C GLY A 29 10.67 -4.59 7.27
N GLN A 30 10.11 -3.87 6.28
CA GLN A 30 10.86 -3.22 5.20
C GLN A 30 11.15 -1.74 5.47
N ILE A 31 10.49 -1.14 6.46
CA ILE A 31 10.78 0.19 6.98
C ILE A 31 10.71 0.18 8.51
N ASP A 32 11.42 1.12 9.16
CA ASP A 32 11.49 1.23 10.63
C ASP A 32 10.68 2.41 11.18
N ARG A 33 10.27 3.35 10.30
CA ARG A 33 9.51 4.50 10.77
C ARG A 33 8.10 4.11 11.23
N PRO A 34 7.61 4.69 12.33
CA PRO A 34 6.23 4.47 12.75
C PRO A 34 5.25 5.01 11.69
N THR A 35 4.12 4.35 11.58
CA THR A 35 2.98 4.77 10.76
C THR A 35 1.73 4.78 11.63
N LYS A 36 0.79 5.68 11.33
CA LYS A 36 -0.46 5.84 12.09
C LYS A 36 -1.62 5.09 11.46
N ASP A 37 -1.50 4.78 10.16
CA ASP A 37 -2.56 4.26 9.31
C ASP A 37 -2.15 2.97 8.61
N LEU A 38 -3.14 2.15 8.31
CA LEU A 38 -3.05 1.04 7.40
C LEU A 38 -3.88 1.38 6.14
N ASP A 39 -3.19 1.55 5.03
CA ASP A 39 -3.80 1.90 3.75
C ASP A 39 -4.36 0.65 3.06
N LEU A 40 -5.67 0.59 2.83
CA LEU A 40 -6.35 -0.49 2.11
C LEU A 40 -6.65 -0.08 0.67
N ILE A 41 -6.42 -1.01 -0.26
CA ILE A 41 -6.76 -0.81 -1.68
C ILE A 41 -7.92 -1.69 -2.13
N ALA A 42 -8.15 -2.82 -1.46
CA ALA A 42 -9.19 -3.77 -1.85
C ALA A 42 -9.66 -4.60 -0.66
N LEU A 43 -10.82 -5.21 -0.83
CA LEU A 43 -11.25 -6.41 -0.11
C LEU A 43 -11.02 -7.62 -1.01
N VAL A 44 -11.02 -8.83 -0.41
CA VAL A 44 -11.01 -10.10 -1.16
C VAL A 44 -12.32 -10.81 -0.92
N GLU A 45 -13.07 -11.06 -1.98
CA GLU A 45 -14.33 -11.81 -1.96
C GLU A 45 -14.28 -12.88 -3.05
N ALA A 46 -14.52 -14.14 -2.68
CA ALA A 46 -14.45 -15.27 -3.60
C ALA A 46 -13.16 -15.27 -4.46
N GLU A 47 -12.00 -15.03 -3.82
CA GLU A 47 -10.67 -14.95 -4.44
C GLU A 47 -10.49 -13.78 -5.44
N GLN A 48 -11.46 -12.86 -5.51
CA GLN A 48 -11.38 -11.67 -6.34
C GLN A 48 -11.10 -10.42 -5.50
N LEU A 49 -10.32 -9.50 -6.07
CA LEU A 49 -10.14 -8.17 -5.49
C LEU A 49 -11.35 -7.32 -5.84
N VAL A 50 -12.01 -6.79 -4.80
CA VAL A 50 -13.17 -5.91 -4.95
C VAL A 50 -12.89 -4.58 -4.26
N SER A 51 -13.62 -3.54 -4.65
CA SER A 51 -13.44 -2.20 -4.07
C SER A 51 -13.61 -2.21 -2.55
N ALA A 52 -12.71 -1.53 -1.84
CA ALA A 52 -12.85 -1.26 -0.41
C ALA A 52 -13.79 -0.07 -0.13
N ILE A 53 -14.37 0.55 -1.15
CA ILE A 53 -15.27 1.71 -1.02
C ILE A 53 -16.70 1.31 -1.40
N PRO A 54 -17.65 1.40 -0.42
CA PRO A 54 -17.43 1.65 1.01
C PRO A 54 -16.92 0.42 1.75
N LEU A 55 -16.25 0.61 2.89
CA LEU A 55 -15.96 -0.51 3.80
C LEU A 55 -17.25 -1.15 4.31
N PRO A 56 -17.29 -2.48 4.48
CA PRO A 56 -18.39 -3.15 5.16
C PRO A 56 -18.63 -2.55 6.55
N MET A 57 -19.89 -2.26 6.88
CA MET A 57 -20.25 -1.54 8.11
C MET A 57 -19.67 -2.18 9.38
N ASN A 58 -19.70 -3.51 9.47
CA ASN A 58 -19.17 -4.22 10.64
C ASN A 58 -17.64 -4.13 10.76
N LEU A 59 -16.93 -4.09 9.63
CA LEU A 59 -15.47 -3.86 9.61
C LEU A 59 -15.15 -2.43 10.03
N LEU A 60 -15.86 -1.44 9.47
CA LEU A 60 -15.70 -0.04 9.81
C LEU A 60 -15.94 0.22 11.30
N GLN A 61 -17.06 -0.31 11.85
CA GLN A 61 -17.38 -0.15 13.26
C GLN A 61 -16.31 -0.79 14.16
N ALA A 62 -15.84 -1.99 13.84
CA ALA A 62 -14.79 -2.65 14.60
C ALA A 62 -13.47 -1.86 14.52
N ALA A 63 -13.14 -1.29 13.36
CA ALA A 63 -11.95 -0.44 13.21
C ALA A 63 -12.04 0.83 14.06
N VAL A 64 -13.20 1.51 14.07
CA VAL A 64 -13.43 2.70 14.91
C VAL A 64 -13.31 2.35 16.39
N ASP A 65 -13.92 1.24 16.85
CA ASP A 65 -13.83 0.81 18.24
C ASP A 65 -12.38 0.55 18.68
N VAL A 66 -11.61 -0.12 17.83
CA VAL A 66 -10.17 -0.39 18.08
C VAL A 66 -9.36 0.91 18.04
N GLY A 67 -9.65 1.79 17.08
CA GLY A 67 -8.99 3.09 16.95
C GLY A 67 -9.14 3.94 18.22
N ARG A 68 -10.35 3.96 18.79
CA ARG A 68 -10.63 4.64 20.06
C ARG A 68 -9.95 3.97 21.26
N ALA A 69 -10.03 2.65 21.35
CA ALA A 69 -9.45 1.90 22.48
C ALA A 69 -7.92 1.98 22.54
N LEU A 70 -7.25 2.11 21.39
CA LEU A 70 -5.79 2.16 21.27
C LEU A 70 -5.24 3.56 20.92
N GLU A 71 -6.10 4.58 20.93
CA GLU A 71 -5.74 5.99 20.62
C GLU A 71 -5.06 6.16 19.24
N LEU A 72 -5.45 5.35 18.25
CA LEU A 72 -4.92 5.42 16.90
C LEU A 72 -5.61 6.49 16.03
N GLY A 73 -6.78 6.98 16.45
CA GLY A 73 -7.72 7.76 15.65
C GLY A 73 -8.75 6.88 14.95
N GLU A 74 -9.85 7.45 14.51
CA GLU A 74 -10.97 6.69 13.91
C GLU A 74 -10.67 6.25 12.49
N GLU A 75 -9.77 6.95 11.78
CA GLU A 75 -9.41 6.73 10.37
C GLU A 75 -8.08 5.96 10.19
N TRP A 76 -7.61 5.29 11.25
CA TRP A 76 -6.36 4.53 11.17
C TRP A 76 -6.40 3.38 10.14
N LEU A 77 -7.59 2.87 9.81
CA LEU A 77 -7.85 1.98 8.69
C LEU A 77 -8.32 2.84 7.50
N ASN A 78 -7.38 3.19 6.63
CA ASN A 78 -7.56 4.21 5.60
C ASN A 78 -7.85 3.57 4.24
N ILE A 79 -8.91 4.02 3.56
CA ILE A 79 -9.29 3.59 2.20
C ILE A 79 -8.97 4.62 1.12
N GLY A 80 -8.26 5.69 1.46
CA GLY A 80 -7.88 6.73 0.49
C GLY A 80 -7.24 6.18 -0.80
N PRO A 81 -6.34 5.19 -0.73
CA PRO A 81 -5.71 4.61 -1.93
C PRO A 81 -6.58 3.61 -2.71
N ALA A 82 -7.82 3.34 -2.31
CA ALA A 82 -8.64 2.29 -2.95
C ALA A 82 -8.91 2.51 -4.45
N SER A 83 -8.83 3.76 -4.94
CA SER A 83 -8.90 4.09 -6.36
C SER A 83 -7.79 3.45 -7.20
N LEU A 84 -6.66 3.07 -6.60
CA LEU A 84 -5.59 2.36 -7.30
C LEU A 84 -6.03 1.01 -7.87
N LEU A 85 -7.04 0.37 -7.27
CA LEU A 85 -7.61 -0.87 -7.81
C LEU A 85 -8.23 -0.64 -9.19
N GLU A 86 -8.94 0.47 -9.37
CA GLU A 86 -9.60 0.83 -10.64
C GLU A 86 -8.60 1.30 -11.70
N MET A 87 -7.51 1.92 -11.28
CA MET A 87 -6.44 2.37 -12.17
C MET A 87 -5.62 1.20 -12.76
N GLY A 88 -5.69 0.03 -12.16
CA GLY A 88 -4.94 -1.17 -12.55
C GLY A 88 -3.68 -1.39 -11.71
N LEU A 89 -3.59 -2.56 -11.12
CA LEU A 89 -2.46 -2.98 -10.29
C LEU A 89 -1.27 -3.45 -11.14
N PRO A 90 -0.04 -3.47 -10.60
CA PRO A 90 1.10 -4.04 -11.29
C PRO A 90 0.86 -5.50 -11.69
N GLU A 91 1.34 -5.90 -12.86
CA GLU A 91 1.24 -7.29 -13.34
C GLU A 91 1.85 -8.24 -12.31
N GLY A 92 1.18 -9.37 -12.03
CA GLY A 92 1.61 -10.35 -11.03
C GLY A 92 1.42 -9.88 -9.57
N PHE A 93 0.59 -8.87 -9.32
CA PHE A 93 0.34 -8.33 -7.99
C PHE A 93 -0.15 -9.38 -7.00
N LYS A 94 -1.16 -10.19 -7.39
CA LYS A 94 -1.76 -11.20 -6.52
C LYS A 94 -0.76 -12.25 -6.06
N GLU A 95 0.13 -12.67 -6.95
CA GLU A 95 1.15 -13.70 -6.71
C GLU A 95 2.24 -13.25 -5.74
N ARG A 96 2.44 -11.92 -5.63
CA ARG A 96 3.45 -11.34 -4.73
C ARG A 96 2.93 -10.94 -3.37
N MET A 97 1.62 -11.09 -3.12
CA MET A 97 1.05 -10.74 -1.82
C MET A 97 1.57 -11.65 -0.70
N HIS A 98 1.78 -11.06 0.47
CA HIS A 98 2.13 -11.79 1.70
C HIS A 98 0.94 -11.81 2.65
N THR A 99 0.43 -13.01 2.94
CA THR A 99 -0.77 -13.16 3.77
C THR A 99 -0.42 -13.28 5.26
N ARG A 100 -1.20 -12.62 6.10
CA ARG A 100 -1.17 -12.72 7.55
C ARG A 100 -2.58 -12.85 8.12
N HIS A 101 -2.74 -13.74 9.10
CA HIS A 101 -4.03 -14.03 9.73
C HIS A 101 -4.07 -13.51 11.16
N TYR A 102 -5.16 -12.85 11.53
CA TYR A 102 -5.41 -12.28 12.84
C TYR A 102 -6.88 -12.52 13.25
N GLY A 103 -7.21 -13.74 13.67
CA GLY A 103 -8.60 -14.08 14.04
C GLY A 103 -9.57 -13.88 12.87
N GLY A 104 -10.52 -12.94 13.02
CA GLY A 104 -11.50 -12.61 11.98
C GLY A 104 -10.96 -11.70 10.85
N LEU A 105 -9.65 -11.36 10.85
CA LEU A 105 -9.04 -10.51 9.84
C LEU A 105 -7.89 -11.23 9.16
N THR A 106 -7.98 -11.38 7.84
CA THR A 106 -6.86 -11.77 6.99
C THR A 106 -6.35 -10.55 6.23
N ILE A 107 -5.05 -10.29 6.27
CA ILE A 107 -4.42 -9.17 5.56
C ILE A 107 -3.48 -9.72 4.51
N HIS A 108 -3.68 -9.32 3.27
CA HIS A 108 -2.77 -9.53 2.17
C HIS A 108 -1.93 -8.25 1.99
N LEU A 109 -0.66 -8.33 2.27
CA LEU A 109 0.28 -7.21 2.14
C LEU A 109 0.87 -7.21 0.74
N ALA A 110 0.78 -6.10 0.03
CA ALA A 110 1.42 -5.95 -1.28
C ALA A 110 2.91 -6.26 -1.22
N GLY A 111 3.42 -6.97 -2.19
CA GLY A 111 4.83 -7.37 -2.28
C GLY A 111 5.76 -6.17 -2.45
N ARG A 112 7.05 -6.38 -2.22
CA ARG A 112 8.08 -5.32 -2.29
C ARG A 112 8.04 -4.53 -3.60
N LEU A 113 7.97 -5.21 -4.75
CA LEU A 113 7.92 -4.55 -6.06
C LEU A 113 6.68 -3.67 -6.22
N ASP A 114 5.53 -4.16 -5.75
CA ASP A 114 4.27 -3.42 -5.80
C ASP A 114 4.32 -2.17 -4.91
N GLN A 115 4.91 -2.31 -3.73
CA GLN A 115 5.14 -1.18 -2.83
C GLN A 115 6.05 -0.12 -3.47
N ILE A 116 7.11 -0.54 -4.20
CA ILE A 116 7.98 0.37 -4.95
C ILE A 116 7.17 1.09 -6.03
N CYS A 117 6.30 0.41 -6.78
CA CYS A 117 5.42 1.00 -7.78
C CYS A 117 4.54 2.10 -7.16
N PHE A 118 3.81 1.79 -6.09
CA PHE A 118 2.92 2.74 -5.42
C PHE A 118 3.66 3.91 -4.79
N LYS A 119 4.84 3.65 -4.19
CA LYS A 119 5.65 4.71 -3.60
C LYS A 119 6.25 5.63 -4.65
N LEU A 120 6.68 5.09 -5.80
CA LEU A 120 7.19 5.89 -6.89
C LEU A 120 6.10 6.80 -7.46
N TYR A 121 4.92 6.26 -7.75
CA TYR A 121 3.79 7.04 -8.23
C TYR A 121 3.43 8.19 -7.28
N ALA A 122 3.29 7.88 -5.99
CA ALA A 122 2.98 8.89 -4.98
C ALA A 122 4.13 9.91 -4.75
N ALA A 123 5.40 9.50 -4.94
CA ALA A 123 6.54 10.39 -4.80
C ALA A 123 6.65 11.39 -5.96
N VAL A 124 6.21 11.01 -7.16
CA VAL A 124 6.11 11.94 -8.30
C VAL A 124 5.14 13.07 -7.99
N ASP A 125 3.95 12.72 -7.48
CA ASP A 125 2.91 13.71 -7.13
C ASP A 125 3.30 14.61 -5.94
N GLN A 126 3.91 14.03 -4.89
CA GLN A 126 4.17 14.74 -3.63
C GLN A 126 5.60 15.28 -3.48
N GLY A 127 6.48 14.98 -4.43
CA GLY A 127 7.83 15.52 -4.53
C GLY A 127 8.86 14.85 -3.59
N PRO A 128 10.13 15.31 -3.68
CA PRO A 128 11.30 14.65 -3.08
C PRO A 128 11.38 14.77 -1.54
N PHE A 129 10.56 15.61 -0.94
CA PHE A 129 10.50 15.77 0.53
C PHE A 129 9.36 14.95 1.16
N SER A 130 8.61 14.19 0.36
CA SER A 130 7.49 13.38 0.83
C SER A 130 7.94 12.14 1.60
N LYS A 131 7.05 11.64 2.46
CA LYS A 131 7.24 10.34 3.13
C LYS A 131 7.41 9.19 2.13
N HIS A 132 6.80 9.30 0.93
CA HIS A 132 6.87 8.28 -0.11
C HIS A 132 8.27 8.20 -0.73
N PHE A 133 8.90 9.35 -0.98
CA PHE A 133 10.27 9.42 -1.45
C PHE A 133 11.27 8.91 -0.39
N ALA A 134 11.05 9.25 0.89
CA ALA A 134 11.86 8.72 1.98
C ALA A 134 11.74 7.19 2.11
N ASP A 135 10.53 6.64 1.98
CA ASP A 135 10.30 5.19 1.98
C ASP A 135 11.02 4.51 0.79
N LEU A 136 11.00 5.10 -0.41
CA LEU A 136 11.74 4.59 -1.56
C LEU A 136 13.25 4.54 -1.31
N LYS A 137 13.81 5.59 -0.70
CA LYS A 137 15.24 5.58 -0.32
C LYS A 137 15.56 4.46 0.66
N GLN A 138 14.70 4.22 1.65
CA GLN A 138 14.89 3.14 2.63
C GLN A 138 14.73 1.77 1.97
N LEU A 139 13.78 1.61 1.06
CA LEU A 139 13.62 0.39 0.27
C LEU A 139 14.82 0.11 -0.61
N ASN A 140 15.57 1.14 -1.02
CA ASN A 140 16.74 1.03 -1.88
C ASN A 140 16.47 0.10 -3.09
N PRO A 141 15.56 0.51 -4.02
CA PRO A 141 15.16 -0.34 -5.13
C PRO A 141 16.35 -0.62 -6.05
N THR A 142 16.40 -1.83 -6.58
CA THR A 142 17.36 -2.17 -7.65
C THR A 142 17.00 -1.42 -8.94
N HIS A 143 17.92 -1.34 -9.87
CA HIS A 143 17.65 -0.75 -11.20
C HIS A 143 16.47 -1.44 -11.89
N GLU A 144 16.40 -2.77 -11.85
CA GLU A 144 15.31 -3.55 -12.46
C GLU A 144 13.96 -3.29 -11.81
N GLU A 145 13.90 -3.25 -10.46
CA GLU A 145 12.69 -2.89 -9.73
C GLU A 145 12.22 -1.49 -10.11
N LEU A 146 13.15 -0.53 -10.19
CA LEU A 146 12.82 0.84 -10.52
C LEU A 146 12.33 1.00 -11.98
N GLN A 147 12.95 0.28 -12.93
CA GLN A 147 12.48 0.25 -14.32
C GLN A 147 11.08 -0.38 -14.45
N THR A 148 10.79 -1.42 -13.69
CA THR A 148 9.47 -2.05 -13.66
C THR A 148 8.43 -1.10 -13.06
N ALA A 149 8.75 -0.45 -11.94
CA ALA A 149 7.88 0.55 -11.31
C ALA A 149 7.62 1.73 -12.25
N ARG A 150 8.65 2.21 -12.96
CA ARG A 150 8.53 3.29 -13.95
C ARG A 150 7.59 2.90 -15.09
N ARG A 151 7.71 1.68 -15.65
CA ARG A 151 6.79 1.19 -16.70
C ARG A 151 5.35 1.19 -16.21
N TRP A 152 5.11 0.75 -14.98
CA TRP A 152 3.77 0.78 -14.41
C TRP A 152 3.28 2.22 -14.19
N CYS A 153 4.09 3.13 -13.65
CA CYS A 153 3.70 4.52 -13.42
C CYS A 153 3.22 5.21 -14.71
N VAL A 154 3.89 5.01 -15.84
CA VAL A 154 3.47 5.62 -17.12
C VAL A 154 2.17 5.02 -17.68
N THR A 155 1.69 3.88 -17.19
CA THR A 155 0.36 3.38 -17.52
C THR A 155 -0.74 4.07 -16.69
N GLN A 156 -0.38 4.68 -15.56
CA GLN A 156 -1.32 5.35 -14.66
C GLN A 156 -1.56 6.82 -15.07
N ASP A 157 -0.50 7.49 -15.55
CA ASP A 157 -0.59 8.84 -16.09
C ASP A 157 0.29 8.93 -17.34
N VAL A 158 -0.34 9.19 -18.49
CA VAL A 158 0.30 9.27 -19.81
C VAL A 158 0.70 10.71 -20.19
N SER A 159 0.51 11.69 -19.28
CA SER A 159 0.84 13.08 -19.56
C SER A 159 2.36 13.31 -19.67
N GLU A 160 2.75 14.25 -20.52
CA GLU A 160 4.16 14.64 -20.67
C GLU A 160 4.70 15.25 -19.37
N ALA A 161 3.88 16.01 -18.65
CA ALA A 161 4.26 16.61 -17.37
C ALA A 161 4.62 15.52 -16.34
N PHE A 162 3.77 14.52 -16.19
CA PHE A 162 4.05 13.39 -15.29
C PHE A 162 5.33 12.64 -15.70
N ALA A 163 5.56 12.42 -16.99
CA ALA A 163 6.77 11.75 -17.48
C ALA A 163 8.05 12.52 -17.14
N ILE A 164 8.01 13.86 -17.19
CA ILE A 164 9.14 14.72 -16.79
C ILE A 164 9.40 14.59 -15.29
N ASP A 165 8.36 14.71 -14.45
CA ASP A 165 8.48 14.63 -13.00
C ASP A 165 8.89 13.24 -12.53
N LEU A 166 8.41 12.18 -13.17
CA LEU A 166 8.84 10.80 -12.94
C LEU A 166 10.35 10.63 -13.22
N ASN A 167 10.84 11.18 -14.33
CA ASN A 167 12.26 11.13 -14.64
C ASN A 167 13.10 11.88 -13.59
N GLN A 168 12.67 13.06 -13.16
CA GLN A 168 13.36 13.84 -12.12
C GLN A 168 13.36 13.08 -10.77
N THR A 169 12.24 12.45 -10.42
CA THR A 169 12.11 11.65 -9.20
C THR A 169 13.05 10.44 -9.20
N VAL A 170 13.14 9.73 -10.34
CA VAL A 170 14.05 8.59 -10.49
C VAL A 170 15.51 9.02 -10.41
N LEU A 171 15.89 10.13 -11.06
CA LEU A 171 17.25 10.69 -10.97
C LEU A 171 17.61 11.10 -9.53
N ALA A 172 16.67 11.71 -8.80
CA ALA A 172 16.86 12.14 -7.41
C ALA A 172 17.04 10.96 -6.45
N LEU A 173 16.57 9.74 -6.78
CA LEU A 173 16.82 8.53 -6.00
C LEU A 173 18.27 8.06 -6.08
N GLY A 174 19.07 8.57 -7.05
CA GLY A 174 20.49 8.25 -7.16
C GLY A 174 20.78 6.83 -7.63
N VAL A 175 19.80 6.13 -8.20
CA VAL A 175 20.01 4.83 -8.85
C VAL A 175 20.61 5.10 -10.22
N GLU A 176 21.90 5.47 -10.22
CA GLU A 176 22.66 5.67 -11.43
C GLU A 176 22.71 4.37 -12.25
N ASN A 177 22.68 4.53 -13.57
CA ASN A 177 22.88 3.47 -14.53
C ASN A 177 24.11 2.65 -14.15
N ALA A 178 23.91 1.46 -13.61
CA ALA A 178 24.96 0.45 -13.51
C ALA A 178 25.20 -0.14 -14.92
N ASN A 179 25.65 0.74 -15.84
CA ASN A 179 26.20 0.41 -17.14
C ASN A 179 27.40 1.31 -17.37
N SER A 180 28.52 0.89 -16.82
CA SER A 180 29.88 1.19 -17.29
C SER A 180 30.69 -0.09 -17.22
#